data_09d03b8b33852b582059d0f41d4a3640
#
_entry.id   09d03b8b33852b582059d0f41d4a3640
#
_cell.length_a   1.000
_cell.length_b   1.000
_cell.length_c   1.000
_cell.angle_alpha   90.00
_cell.angle_beta   90.00
_cell.angle_gamma   90.00
#
_symmetry.space_group_name_H-M   'P 1'
#
loop_
_entity.id
_entity.type
_entity.pdbx_description
1 polymer ?
#
loop_
_entity_poly.entity_id
_entity_poly.type
_entity_poly.pdbx_seq_one_letter_code
_entity_poly.pdbx_strand_id
1 'polypeptide(L)'
;MLSIAAIAKSPVSIALVAALALAGCANKQVPNNAADIGLGGAGGPPGSQQEFTVSVGDRIFFDLDSSVIRADAQQVLTRQAQWLNKYSSYSITVEGHADERGTREYNLALGARRAASARDFLVARGVAANRIRTISYGKERPVATCDDISCWSQNRRAVTVLGGPSS
;
A
#
# COMPACT_ATOMS: atom_id res chain seq x y z
N MET A 1 -3.83 44.39 57.15
CA MET A 1 -5.01 43.65 56.61
C MET A 1 -5.63 44.53 55.52
N LEU A 2 -5.24 44.36 54.26
CA LEU A 2 -5.82 45.10 53.14
C LEU A 2 -6.92 44.25 52.51
N SER A 3 -8.11 44.85 52.44
CA SER A 3 -9.36 44.25 51.98
C SER A 3 -9.36 44.16 50.44
N ILE A 4 -9.39 42.92 49.89
CA ILE A 4 -9.54 42.65 48.47
C ILE A 4 -11.04 42.54 48.15
N ALA A 5 -11.71 43.64 48.00
CA ALA A 5 -13.14 43.64 47.65
C ALA A 5 -13.59 44.91 46.94
N ALA A 6 -13.04 45.22 45.76
CA ALA A 6 -13.58 46.32 44.94
C ALA A 6 -13.14 46.36 43.47
N ILE A 7 -12.89 45.21 42.77
CA ILE A 7 -12.50 45.25 41.33
C ILE A 7 -13.40 44.41 40.44
N ALA A 8 -14.62 44.11 40.85
CA ALA A 8 -15.48 43.19 40.09
C ALA A 8 -16.82 43.79 39.61
N LYS A 9 -16.88 45.07 39.29
CA LYS A 9 -18.16 45.65 38.78
C LYS A 9 -17.97 46.79 37.77
N SER A 10 -17.14 46.61 36.75
CA SER A 10 -17.20 47.50 35.60
C SER A 10 -17.73 46.75 34.39
N PRO A 11 -18.74 47.30 33.68
CA PRO A 11 -19.29 46.66 32.50
C PRO A 11 -18.30 46.51 31.33
N VAL A 12 -17.19 47.27 31.39
CA VAL A 12 -16.12 47.24 30.39
C VAL A 12 -15.30 45.95 30.51
N SER A 13 -15.11 45.37 31.72
CA SER A 13 -14.35 44.13 31.93
C SER A 13 -15.11 42.88 31.42
N ILE A 14 -16.44 42.92 31.47
CA ILE A 14 -17.29 41.82 30.99
C ILE A 14 -17.35 41.81 29.44
N ALA A 15 -17.33 43.00 28.82
CA ALA A 15 -17.34 43.10 27.36
C ALA A 15 -16.00 42.58 26.74
N LEU A 16 -14.87 42.81 27.43
CA LEU A 16 -13.54 42.38 26.95
C LEU A 16 -13.37 40.84 27.00
N VAL A 17 -13.93 40.19 28.03
CA VAL A 17 -13.88 38.71 28.16
C VAL A 17 -14.80 38.01 27.16
N ALA A 18 -15.96 38.61 26.84
CA ALA A 18 -16.88 38.11 25.84
C ALA A 18 -16.30 38.21 24.41
N ALA A 19 -15.50 39.24 24.11
CA ALA A 19 -14.86 39.42 22.80
C ALA A 19 -13.74 38.42 22.53
N LEU A 20 -12.99 37.95 23.56
CA LEU A 20 -11.96 36.94 23.39
C LEU A 20 -12.51 35.51 23.20
N ALA A 21 -13.72 35.24 23.66
CA ALA A 21 -14.34 33.91 23.52
C ALA A 21 -14.87 33.62 22.09
N LEU A 22 -15.08 34.65 21.25
CA LEU A 22 -15.56 34.48 19.87
C LEU A 22 -14.42 34.36 18.83
N ALA A 23 -13.18 34.60 19.18
CA ALA A 23 -12.04 34.52 18.25
C ALA A 23 -11.50 33.10 18.04
N GLY A 24 -12.02 32.09 18.75
CA GLY A 24 -11.52 30.71 18.73
C GLY A 24 -12.21 29.77 17.73
N CYS A 25 -13.19 30.20 16.94
CA CYS A 25 -13.99 29.31 16.07
C CYS A 25 -13.85 29.58 14.57
N ALA A 26 -12.84 30.30 14.12
CA ALA A 26 -12.64 30.57 12.71
C ALA A 26 -11.35 29.91 12.22
N ASN A 27 -11.38 28.63 11.91
CA ASN A 27 -10.73 28.00 10.74
C ASN A 27 -10.85 26.46 10.74
N LYS A 28 -12.05 25.93 10.77
CA LYS A 28 -12.28 24.63 10.10
C LYS A 28 -12.75 24.97 8.71
N GLN A 29 -11.82 24.95 7.74
CA GLN A 29 -12.22 24.86 6.33
C GLN A 29 -13.07 23.60 6.20
N VAL A 30 -14.35 23.78 6.00
CA VAL A 30 -15.26 22.71 5.62
C VAL A 30 -14.87 22.35 4.19
N PRO A 31 -14.43 21.10 3.92
CA PRO A 31 -14.08 20.69 2.56
C PRO A 31 -15.33 20.85 1.68
N ASN A 32 -15.22 21.66 0.63
CA ASN A 32 -16.35 21.97 -0.26
C ASN A 32 -16.51 20.97 -1.41
N ASN A 33 -15.62 19.95 -1.51
CA ASN A 33 -15.65 18.93 -2.55
C ASN A 33 -15.44 17.53 -1.95
N ALA A 34 -16.06 16.51 -2.55
CA ALA A 34 -15.83 15.10 -2.23
C ALA A 34 -14.36 14.68 -2.37
N ALA A 35 -13.56 15.40 -3.17
CA ALA A 35 -12.11 15.22 -3.29
C ALA A 35 -11.34 15.72 -2.04
N ASP A 36 -11.83 16.75 -1.35
CA ASP A 36 -11.21 17.31 -0.13
C ASP A 36 -11.48 16.47 1.14
N ILE A 37 -12.54 15.65 1.12
CA ILE A 37 -12.90 14.77 2.26
C ILE A 37 -12.15 13.42 2.19
N GLY A 38 -11.19 13.26 1.28
CA GLY A 38 -10.46 11.98 1.15
C GLY A 38 -11.33 10.81 0.68
N LEU A 39 -12.52 11.08 0.14
CA LEU A 39 -13.35 10.13 -0.62
C LEU A 39 -12.82 9.96 -2.06
N GLY A 40 -11.52 10.17 -2.28
CA GLY A 40 -10.81 9.51 -3.36
C GLY A 40 -11.01 8.02 -3.14
N GLY A 41 -11.64 7.33 -4.10
CA GLY A 41 -12.15 5.97 -3.98
C GLY A 41 -11.26 5.05 -3.15
N ALA A 42 -11.76 3.93 -2.67
CA ALA A 42 -11.10 3.00 -1.72
C ALA A 42 -9.60 2.71 -2.00
N GLY A 43 -9.05 3.19 -3.09
CA GLY A 43 -7.68 3.00 -3.57
C GLY A 43 -6.62 4.03 -3.14
N GLY A 44 -6.99 5.12 -2.46
CA GLY A 44 -6.02 6.17 -2.08
C GLY A 44 -5.67 7.17 -3.20
N PRO A 45 -4.81 8.18 -2.92
CA PRO A 45 -4.42 9.20 -3.88
C PRO A 45 -3.70 8.61 -5.11
N PRO A 46 -3.86 9.21 -6.30
CA PRO A 46 -3.15 8.79 -7.52
C PRO A 46 -1.63 8.78 -7.32
N GLY A 47 -0.96 7.71 -7.74
CA GLY A 47 0.49 7.50 -7.58
C GLY A 47 0.92 7.06 -6.19
N SER A 48 -0.01 6.78 -5.28
CA SER A 48 0.32 6.31 -3.92
C SER A 48 0.50 4.79 -3.86
N GLN A 49 1.23 4.34 -2.85
CA GLN A 49 1.34 2.91 -2.52
C GLN A 49 -0.05 2.30 -2.23
N GLN A 50 -0.95 3.06 -1.65
CA GLN A 50 -2.32 2.60 -1.37
C GLN A 50 -3.11 2.36 -2.67
N GLU A 51 -3.01 3.26 -3.67
CA GLU A 51 -3.61 3.04 -4.99
C GLU A 51 -3.05 1.76 -5.64
N PHE A 52 -1.74 1.57 -5.59
CA PHE A 52 -1.11 0.37 -6.15
C PHE A 52 -1.61 -0.91 -5.49
N THR A 53 -1.66 -0.95 -4.16
CA THR A 53 -2.07 -2.15 -3.42
C THR A 53 -3.55 -2.46 -3.58
N VAL A 54 -4.43 -1.44 -3.51
CA VAL A 54 -5.88 -1.65 -3.43
C VAL A 54 -6.53 -1.65 -4.82
N SER A 55 -6.15 -0.72 -5.71
CA SER A 55 -6.82 -0.56 -7.01
C SER A 55 -6.14 -1.33 -8.13
N VAL A 56 -4.80 -1.36 -8.16
CA VAL A 56 -4.02 -2.08 -9.18
C VAL A 56 -3.90 -3.55 -8.83
N GLY A 57 -3.65 -3.85 -7.55
CA GLY A 57 -3.36 -5.18 -7.02
C GLY A 57 -1.86 -5.47 -6.99
N ASP A 58 -1.33 -5.72 -5.80
CA ASP A 58 0.10 -5.92 -5.55
C ASP A 58 0.56 -7.37 -5.75
N ARG A 59 -0.34 -8.33 -5.90
CA ARG A 59 0.00 -9.76 -5.89
C ARG A 59 -0.69 -10.56 -6.98
N ILE A 60 -0.05 -11.65 -7.36
CA ILE A 60 -0.56 -12.69 -8.25
C ILE A 60 -0.40 -14.05 -7.61
N PHE A 61 -1.22 -15.02 -8.04
CA PHE A 61 -1.23 -16.38 -7.52
C PHE A 61 -0.81 -17.40 -8.58
N PHE A 62 -0.31 -18.54 -8.09
CA PHE A 62 0.17 -19.63 -8.94
C PHE A 62 -0.53 -20.94 -8.62
N ASP A 63 -0.54 -21.82 -9.61
CA ASP A 63 -0.98 -23.19 -9.41
C ASP A 63 0.04 -24.00 -8.60
N LEU A 64 -0.38 -25.19 -8.16
CA LEU A 64 0.48 -26.11 -7.45
C LEU A 64 1.74 -26.38 -8.28
N ASP A 65 2.90 -26.29 -7.63
CA ASP A 65 4.21 -26.60 -8.22
C ASP A 65 4.52 -25.87 -9.54
N SER A 66 3.89 -24.74 -9.78
CA SER A 66 4.02 -23.97 -11.02
C SER A 66 4.58 -22.57 -10.77
N SER A 67 5.34 -22.07 -11.74
CA SER A 67 5.75 -20.66 -11.88
C SER A 67 5.19 -20.02 -13.16
N VAL A 68 4.26 -20.69 -13.83
CA VAL A 68 3.59 -20.18 -15.04
C VAL A 68 2.59 -19.09 -14.66
N ILE A 69 2.63 -17.96 -15.36
CA ILE A 69 1.69 -16.85 -15.15
C ILE A 69 0.31 -17.22 -15.72
N ARG A 70 -0.68 -17.35 -14.85
CA ARG A 70 -2.07 -17.65 -15.19
C ARG A 70 -2.73 -16.47 -15.92
N ALA A 71 -3.83 -16.71 -16.63
CA ALA A 71 -4.56 -15.67 -17.37
C ALA A 71 -5.06 -14.52 -16.46
N ASP A 72 -5.58 -14.84 -15.27
CA ASP A 72 -5.97 -13.84 -14.26
C ASP A 72 -4.78 -13.03 -13.74
N ALA A 73 -3.65 -13.69 -13.48
CA ALA A 73 -2.40 -13.07 -13.09
C ALA A 73 -1.83 -12.13 -14.17
N GLN A 74 -1.95 -12.48 -15.45
CA GLN A 74 -1.54 -11.60 -16.56
C GLN A 74 -2.29 -10.27 -16.56
N GLN A 75 -3.59 -10.29 -16.23
CA GLN A 75 -4.39 -9.05 -16.13
C GLN A 75 -3.89 -8.15 -15.00
N VAL A 76 -3.59 -8.72 -13.82
CA VAL A 76 -3.02 -7.96 -12.69
C VAL A 76 -1.67 -7.37 -13.06
N LEU A 77 -0.75 -8.18 -13.57
CA LEU A 77 0.58 -7.72 -13.98
C LEU A 77 0.53 -6.68 -15.11
N THR A 78 -0.46 -6.76 -16.00
CA THR A 78 -0.66 -5.73 -17.02
C THR A 78 -1.04 -4.39 -16.40
N ARG A 79 -1.95 -4.37 -15.42
CA ARG A 79 -2.29 -3.16 -14.67
C ARG A 79 -1.10 -2.64 -13.88
N GLN A 80 -0.33 -3.52 -13.25
CA GLN A 80 0.90 -3.14 -12.55
C GLN A 80 1.91 -2.48 -13.51
N ALA A 81 2.14 -3.06 -14.69
CA ALA A 81 3.05 -2.50 -15.69
C ALA A 81 2.59 -1.11 -16.16
N GLN A 82 1.29 -0.92 -16.45
CA GLN A 82 0.73 0.37 -16.83
C GLN A 82 0.95 1.43 -15.73
N TRP A 83 0.69 1.08 -14.47
CA TRP A 83 0.88 1.97 -13.33
C TRP A 83 2.37 2.30 -13.13
N LEU A 84 3.25 1.31 -13.17
CA LEU A 84 4.70 1.48 -13.02
C LEU A 84 5.36 2.29 -14.15
N ASN A 85 4.82 2.22 -15.36
CA ASN A 85 5.24 3.05 -16.48
C ASN A 85 4.76 4.50 -16.33
N LYS A 86 3.55 4.71 -15.78
CA LYS A 86 3.02 6.05 -15.46
C LYS A 86 3.81 6.71 -14.32
N TYR A 87 4.16 5.93 -13.28
CA TYR A 87 4.90 6.41 -12.10
C TYR A 87 6.32 5.83 -12.10
N SER A 88 7.14 6.31 -13.01
CA SER A 88 8.47 5.75 -13.34
C SER A 88 9.53 5.95 -12.24
N SER A 89 9.29 6.79 -11.24
CA SER A 89 10.21 7.02 -10.12
C SER A 89 10.29 5.85 -9.12
N TYR A 90 9.31 4.95 -9.11
CA TYR A 90 9.34 3.81 -8.18
C TYR A 90 10.27 2.71 -8.66
N SER A 91 11.16 2.24 -7.79
CA SER A 91 11.77 0.93 -7.89
C SER A 91 10.83 -0.12 -7.25
N ILE A 92 10.96 -1.38 -7.64
CA ILE A 92 10.14 -2.46 -7.09
C ILE A 92 10.98 -3.66 -6.70
N THR A 93 10.47 -4.41 -5.73
CA THR A 93 10.96 -5.76 -5.41
C THR A 93 9.82 -6.75 -5.63
N VAL A 94 10.05 -7.76 -6.45
CA VAL A 94 9.11 -8.88 -6.64
C VAL A 94 9.51 -10.01 -5.70
N GLU A 95 8.65 -10.28 -4.73
CA GLU A 95 8.83 -11.32 -3.73
C GLU A 95 8.12 -12.59 -4.18
N GLY A 96 8.84 -13.72 -4.21
CA GLY A 96 8.27 -15.03 -4.56
C GLY A 96 8.07 -15.93 -3.35
N HIS A 97 6.89 -16.56 -3.29
CA HIS A 97 6.47 -17.40 -2.15
C HIS A 97 5.94 -18.75 -2.63
N ALA A 98 6.00 -19.72 -1.72
CA ALA A 98 5.48 -21.07 -1.90
C ALA A 98 4.59 -21.46 -0.71
N ASP A 99 3.80 -22.53 -0.85
CA ASP A 99 3.11 -23.16 0.29
C ASP A 99 4.10 -23.98 1.13
N GLU A 100 3.67 -24.50 2.29
CA GLU A 100 4.55 -25.17 3.25
C GLU A 100 5.02 -26.56 2.82
N ARG A 101 4.42 -27.19 1.81
CA ARG A 101 4.73 -28.55 1.37
C ARG A 101 6.09 -28.63 0.65
N GLY A 102 6.83 -29.72 0.90
CA GLY A 102 8.16 -29.91 0.34
C GLY A 102 9.28 -29.32 1.17
N THR A 103 10.53 -29.47 0.69
CA THR A 103 11.72 -29.00 1.40
C THR A 103 11.86 -27.48 1.33
N ARG A 104 12.65 -26.92 2.22
CA ARG A 104 12.97 -25.49 2.26
C ARG A 104 13.67 -25.04 0.98
N GLU A 105 14.67 -25.80 0.57
CA GLU A 105 15.51 -25.53 -0.60
C GLU A 105 14.67 -25.55 -1.89
N TYR A 106 13.79 -26.54 -2.03
CA TYR A 106 12.88 -26.64 -3.15
C TYR A 106 11.95 -25.41 -3.23
N ASN A 107 11.33 -25.04 -2.12
CA ASN A 107 10.40 -23.90 -2.07
C ASN A 107 11.11 -22.56 -2.27
N LEU A 108 12.36 -22.43 -1.81
CA LEU A 108 13.16 -21.26 -2.10
C LEU A 108 13.43 -21.11 -3.61
N ALA A 109 13.78 -22.22 -4.28
CA ALA A 109 13.97 -22.26 -5.73
C ALA A 109 12.64 -21.98 -6.49
N LEU A 110 11.52 -22.56 -6.04
CA LEU A 110 10.20 -22.33 -6.65
C LEU A 110 9.77 -20.86 -6.51
N GLY A 111 9.93 -20.27 -5.33
CA GLY A 111 9.66 -18.85 -5.09
C GLY A 111 10.53 -17.95 -5.99
N ALA A 112 11.80 -18.29 -6.18
CA ALA A 112 12.69 -17.55 -7.08
C ALA A 112 12.21 -17.61 -8.53
N ARG A 113 11.79 -18.78 -9.03
CA ARG A 113 11.20 -18.91 -10.38
C ARG A 113 9.92 -18.10 -10.54
N ARG A 114 9.03 -18.06 -9.53
CA ARG A 114 7.80 -17.26 -9.52
C ARG A 114 8.09 -15.77 -9.58
N ALA A 115 9.03 -15.30 -8.77
CA ALA A 115 9.46 -13.90 -8.81
C ALA A 115 10.08 -13.52 -10.16
N ALA A 116 10.91 -14.40 -10.74
CA ALA A 116 11.50 -14.19 -12.06
C ALA A 116 10.44 -14.14 -13.17
N SER A 117 9.46 -15.05 -13.17
CA SER A 117 8.37 -15.04 -14.16
C SER A 117 7.55 -13.75 -14.11
N ALA A 118 7.23 -13.25 -12.90
CA ALA A 118 6.51 -11.99 -12.75
C ALA A 118 7.37 -10.80 -13.21
N ARG A 119 8.66 -10.75 -12.86
CA ARG A 119 9.61 -9.74 -13.35
C ARG A 119 9.67 -9.73 -14.88
N ASP A 120 9.85 -10.89 -15.49
CA ASP A 120 10.02 -11.00 -16.94
C ASP A 120 8.76 -10.55 -17.68
N PHE A 121 7.57 -10.82 -17.13
CA PHE A 121 6.32 -10.31 -17.64
C PHE A 121 6.24 -8.77 -17.57
N LEU A 122 6.63 -8.17 -16.44
CA LEU A 122 6.65 -6.72 -16.27
C LEU A 122 7.64 -6.06 -17.24
N VAL A 123 8.84 -6.65 -17.43
CA VAL A 123 9.85 -6.18 -18.40
C VAL A 123 9.32 -6.25 -19.83
N ALA A 124 8.66 -7.34 -20.20
CA ALA A 124 8.03 -7.49 -21.52
C ALA A 124 6.90 -6.45 -21.77
N ARG A 125 6.35 -5.85 -20.70
CA ARG A 125 5.35 -4.76 -20.75
C ARG A 125 5.95 -3.37 -20.57
N GLY A 126 7.29 -3.23 -20.70
CA GLY A 126 7.99 -1.96 -20.76
C GLY A 126 8.49 -1.42 -19.42
N VAL A 127 8.36 -2.16 -18.33
CA VAL A 127 8.99 -1.73 -17.06
C VAL A 127 10.49 -1.97 -17.14
N ALA A 128 11.30 -0.93 -16.88
CA ALA A 128 12.74 -1.02 -16.99
C ALA A 128 13.33 -2.05 -16.00
N ALA A 129 14.13 -2.99 -16.51
CA ALA A 129 14.67 -4.11 -15.74
C ALA A 129 15.54 -3.66 -14.53
N ASN A 130 16.24 -2.53 -14.65
CA ASN A 130 17.06 -1.97 -13.57
C ASN A 130 16.25 -1.44 -12.37
N ARG A 131 14.94 -1.27 -12.53
CA ARG A 131 14.01 -0.88 -11.47
C ARG A 131 13.45 -2.07 -10.71
N ILE A 132 13.70 -3.30 -11.18
CA ILE A 132 13.07 -4.52 -10.64
C ILE A 132 14.12 -5.39 -9.97
N ARG A 133 13.95 -5.63 -8.68
CA ARG A 133 14.68 -6.65 -7.92
C ARG A 133 13.77 -7.85 -7.67
N THR A 134 14.36 -9.02 -7.54
CA THR A 134 13.62 -10.25 -7.16
C THR A 134 14.21 -10.84 -5.89
N ILE A 135 13.36 -11.36 -5.02
CA ILE A 135 13.74 -12.10 -3.83
C ILE A 135 12.81 -13.30 -3.64
N SER A 136 13.32 -14.41 -3.16
CA SER A 136 12.49 -15.54 -2.76
C SER A 136 12.50 -15.68 -1.25
N TYR A 137 11.32 -15.85 -0.70
CA TYR A 137 11.13 -16.27 0.69
C TYR A 137 10.71 -17.74 0.79
N GLY A 138 10.53 -18.43 -0.35
CA GLY A 138 10.06 -19.80 -0.34
C GLY A 138 8.80 -19.94 0.51
N LYS A 139 8.80 -20.85 1.48
CA LYS A 139 7.69 -21.08 2.42
C LYS A 139 7.81 -20.34 3.76
N GLU A 140 8.86 -19.52 3.94
CA GLU A 140 9.20 -18.92 5.23
C GLU A 140 8.31 -17.74 5.66
N ARG A 141 7.47 -17.22 4.74
CA ARG A 141 6.56 -16.09 5.01
C ARG A 141 5.12 -16.42 4.59
N PRO A 142 4.45 -17.37 5.26
CA PRO A 142 3.06 -17.67 4.96
C PRO A 142 2.14 -16.50 5.33
N VAL A 143 1.06 -16.31 4.55
CA VAL A 143 -0.03 -15.37 4.86
C VAL A 143 -1.27 -16.08 5.37
N ALA A 144 -1.33 -17.40 5.21
CA ALA A 144 -2.36 -18.25 5.75
C ALA A 144 -1.73 -19.54 6.30
N THR A 145 -2.13 -19.94 7.51
CA THR A 145 -1.56 -21.06 8.27
C THR A 145 -2.64 -22.05 8.61
N CYS A 146 -3.00 -22.89 7.68
CA CYS A 146 -3.86 -24.08 7.90
C CYS A 146 -3.39 -25.17 6.93
N ASP A 147 -3.67 -26.42 7.27
CA ASP A 147 -3.24 -27.60 6.52
C ASP A 147 -4.29 -28.02 5.47
N ASP A 148 -4.67 -27.04 4.61
CA ASP A 148 -5.60 -27.29 3.52
C ASP A 148 -5.38 -26.37 2.30
N ILE A 149 -6.11 -26.66 1.21
CA ILE A 149 -5.98 -25.98 -0.07
C ILE A 149 -6.30 -24.48 0.01
N SER A 150 -7.13 -24.04 0.94
CA SER A 150 -7.52 -22.63 1.09
C SER A 150 -6.34 -21.77 1.54
N CYS A 151 -5.52 -22.26 2.47
CA CYS A 151 -4.30 -21.60 2.89
C CYS A 151 -3.17 -21.75 1.86
N TRP A 152 -2.98 -22.96 1.34
CA TRP A 152 -1.91 -23.20 0.37
C TRP A 152 -2.04 -22.33 -0.88
N SER A 153 -3.26 -22.15 -1.38
CA SER A 153 -3.50 -21.31 -2.56
C SER A 153 -3.13 -19.85 -2.33
N GLN A 154 -3.31 -19.31 -1.14
CA GLN A 154 -2.92 -17.95 -0.76
C GLN A 154 -1.40 -17.80 -0.60
N ASN A 155 -0.72 -18.87 -0.18
CA ASN A 155 0.73 -18.88 0.00
C ASN A 155 1.48 -18.98 -1.34
N ARG A 156 0.90 -19.61 -2.37
CA ARG A 156 1.48 -19.70 -3.72
C ARG A 156 1.31 -18.38 -4.48
N ARG A 157 2.17 -17.41 -4.22
CA ARG A 157 2.02 -16.06 -4.76
C ARG A 157 3.35 -15.40 -5.14
N ALA A 158 3.29 -14.36 -5.94
CA ALA A 158 4.32 -13.33 -6.01
C ALA A 158 3.71 -11.98 -5.63
N VAL A 159 4.49 -11.17 -4.90
CA VAL A 159 4.07 -9.84 -4.43
C VAL A 159 5.00 -8.79 -4.99
N THR A 160 4.45 -7.76 -5.61
CA THR A 160 5.20 -6.59 -6.08
C THR A 160 5.18 -5.52 -4.99
N VAL A 161 6.32 -5.30 -4.38
CA VAL A 161 6.50 -4.30 -3.31
C VAL A 161 7.14 -3.05 -3.91
N LEU A 162 6.50 -1.89 -3.72
CA LEU A 162 7.06 -0.61 -4.13
C LEU A 162 8.23 -0.25 -3.22
N GLY A 163 9.38 0.06 -3.80
CA GLY A 163 10.46 0.75 -3.13
C GLY A 163 10.14 2.25 -3.06
N GLY A 164 10.86 2.99 -2.21
CA GLY A 164 10.76 4.45 -2.21
C GLY A 164 11.12 5.03 -3.60
N PRO A 165 10.65 6.27 -3.90
CA PRO A 165 11.08 6.95 -5.12
C PRO A 165 12.61 7.00 -5.15
N SER A 166 13.19 6.59 -6.28
CA SER A 166 14.63 6.77 -6.51
C SER A 166 14.90 8.28 -6.59
N SER A 167 15.65 8.78 -5.61
CA SER A 167 16.18 10.15 -5.60
C SER A 167 17.19 10.35 -6.73
#